data_b2ddd07ad9b3cb2cd58a3b49e05caadf
#
_entry.id   b2ddd07ad9b3cb2cd58a3b49e05caadf
#
_cell.length_a   1.000
_cell.length_b   1.000
_cell.length_c   1.000
_cell.angle_alpha   90.00
_cell.angle_beta   90.00
_cell.angle_gamma   90.00
#
_symmetry.space_group_name_H-M   'P 1'
#
loop_
_entity.id
_entity.type
_entity.pdbx_description
1 polymer ?
#
loop_
_entity_poly.entity_id
_entity_poly.type
_entity_poly.pdbx_seq_one_letter_code
_entity_poly.pdbx_strand_id
1 'polypeptide(L)'
;MTAFVTDIQRFSLMDGPGIRTTVFLQGCNMRCPWCHNPETIPLRPVELHYKEKCIGCGKCAEGCTAGARVMSSREMSVDEVMREIVQDRIYYAESGGGATVSGGEPTLHPEFVTALADACHAEGVPIAIETNMSLPWQTIEPVLRKMDFIMCDLKIDQTVPHKEQTGLDNQTIFNSIGRASKLGIPMIVRTPLVPGVTDTIENLHAIAAYIAKMENIVRYEALNFNPLGGSKREALGVENAFADAKPLPPERLDEIRAALADIAGLNIKVG
;
A
#
# COMPACT_ATOMS: atom_id res chain seq x y z
N MET A 1 7.55 0.32 22.19
CA MET A 1 7.09 -0.61 21.13
C MET A 1 7.81 -0.24 19.85
N THR A 2 8.34 -1.22 19.09
CA THR A 2 9.13 -1.01 17.89
C THR A 2 8.60 -1.83 16.71
N ALA A 3 8.90 -1.38 15.49
CA ALA A 3 8.69 -2.12 14.25
C ALA A 3 9.83 -1.83 13.27
N PHE A 4 10.01 -2.68 12.27
CA PHE A 4 10.91 -2.40 11.16
C PHE A 4 10.22 -1.47 10.17
N VAL A 5 10.79 -0.26 10.00
CA VAL A 5 10.32 0.79 9.09
C VAL A 5 11.25 0.83 7.88
N THR A 6 10.69 0.66 6.69
CA THR A 6 11.45 0.68 5.43
C THR A 6 11.69 2.10 4.94
N ASP A 7 10.67 2.95 5.07
CA ASP A 7 10.74 4.35 4.65
C ASP A 7 9.72 5.20 5.41
N ILE A 8 9.98 6.50 5.49
CA ILE A 8 9.02 7.52 5.90
C ILE A 8 9.01 8.59 4.82
N GLN A 9 7.97 8.56 3.99
CA GLN A 9 7.81 9.49 2.89
C GLN A 9 6.95 10.67 3.34
N ARG A 10 7.55 11.84 3.39
CA ARG A 10 6.86 13.09 3.69
C ARG A 10 6.27 13.70 2.41
N PHE A 11 5.24 14.52 2.55
CA PHE A 11 4.55 15.21 1.44
C PHE A 11 3.95 14.28 0.38
N SER A 12 3.49 13.09 0.77
CA SER A 12 2.76 12.23 -0.14
C SER A 12 1.38 12.81 -0.46
N LEU A 13 1.00 12.78 -1.76
CA LEU A 13 -0.29 13.24 -2.29
C LEU A 13 -1.17 12.09 -2.76
N MET A 14 -0.65 10.86 -2.76
CA MET A 14 -1.35 9.69 -3.31
C MET A 14 -1.75 8.67 -2.23
N ASP A 15 -1.34 8.90 -0.97
CA ASP A 15 -1.52 7.95 0.11
C ASP A 15 -2.67 8.35 1.06
N GLY A 16 -3.73 8.90 0.50
CA GLY A 16 -4.95 9.29 1.21
C GLY A 16 -5.35 10.75 0.98
N PRO A 17 -6.34 11.25 1.73
CA PRO A 17 -6.78 12.65 1.63
C PRO A 17 -5.70 13.63 2.10
N GLY A 18 -5.56 14.74 1.40
CA GLY A 18 -4.65 15.82 1.75
C GLY A 18 -3.17 15.47 1.60
N ILE A 19 -2.30 16.27 2.23
CA ILE A 19 -0.86 16.01 2.30
C ILE A 19 -0.59 15.05 3.45
N ARG A 20 0.20 13.99 3.19
CA ARG A 20 0.42 12.94 4.18
C ARG A 20 1.90 12.65 4.41
N THR A 21 2.21 12.19 5.61
CA THR A 21 3.48 11.51 5.89
C THR A 21 3.18 10.02 5.97
N THR A 22 3.74 9.26 5.02
CA THR A 22 3.48 7.82 4.89
C THR A 22 4.61 7.02 5.50
N VAL A 23 4.27 6.16 6.45
CA VAL A 23 5.18 5.25 7.16
C VAL A 23 5.05 3.87 6.55
N PHE A 24 6.12 3.37 5.93
CA PHE A 24 6.14 2.06 5.29
C PHE A 24 6.74 1.02 6.23
N LEU A 25 5.96 -0.01 6.59
CA LEU A 25 6.39 -1.10 7.47
C LEU A 25 6.92 -2.29 6.68
N GLN A 26 7.88 -2.98 7.27
CA GLN A 26 8.45 -4.23 6.74
C GLN A 26 7.51 -5.40 7.01
N GLY A 27 7.42 -6.33 6.05
CA GLY A 27 6.64 -7.55 6.13
C GLY A 27 5.36 -7.49 5.32
N CYS A 28 5.16 -8.46 4.43
CA CYS A 28 3.91 -8.66 3.70
C CYS A 28 3.61 -10.17 3.59
N ASN A 29 2.35 -10.53 3.71
CA ASN A 29 1.90 -11.91 3.52
C ASN A 29 1.53 -12.25 2.07
N MET A 30 1.49 -11.24 1.17
CA MET A 30 1.36 -11.42 -0.27
C MET A 30 2.71 -11.41 -0.98
N ARG A 31 2.74 -11.95 -2.22
CA ARG A 31 3.93 -12.02 -3.07
C ARG A 31 3.61 -11.56 -4.49
N CYS A 32 2.96 -10.41 -4.59
CA CYS A 32 2.55 -9.85 -5.88
C CYS A 32 3.76 -9.62 -6.79
N PRO A 33 3.81 -10.20 -8.00
CA PRO A 33 4.97 -10.06 -8.89
C PRO A 33 5.15 -8.64 -9.43
N TRP A 34 4.14 -7.79 -9.32
CA TRP A 34 4.17 -6.36 -9.70
C TRP A 34 4.39 -5.40 -8.50
N CYS A 35 4.72 -5.91 -7.31
CA CYS A 35 4.85 -5.07 -6.11
C CYS A 35 5.85 -3.94 -6.31
N HIS A 36 5.47 -2.71 -5.97
CA HIS A 36 6.34 -1.52 -6.01
C HIS A 36 7.42 -1.53 -4.92
N ASN A 37 7.13 -2.20 -3.80
CA ASN A 37 8.01 -2.27 -2.65
C ASN A 37 8.38 -3.74 -2.33
N PRO A 38 9.02 -4.47 -3.27
CA PRO A 38 9.35 -5.89 -3.06
C PRO A 38 10.30 -6.10 -1.87
N GLU A 39 11.05 -5.10 -1.47
CA GLU A 39 11.91 -5.10 -0.29
C GLU A 39 11.14 -5.19 1.03
N THR A 40 9.86 -4.82 1.01
CA THR A 40 8.99 -4.91 2.19
C THR A 40 8.35 -6.30 2.36
N ILE A 41 8.40 -7.17 1.35
CA ILE A 41 7.76 -8.50 1.41
C ILE A 41 8.38 -9.40 2.50
N PRO A 42 9.72 -9.51 2.65
CA PRO A 42 10.30 -10.29 3.73
C PRO A 42 9.89 -9.74 5.11
N LEU A 43 9.66 -10.66 6.07
CA LEU A 43 9.27 -10.29 7.44
C LEU A 43 10.42 -9.64 8.25
N ARG A 44 11.65 -9.68 7.73
CA ARG A 44 12.84 -9.12 8.36
C ARG A 44 13.63 -8.28 7.37
N PRO A 45 14.43 -7.34 7.85
CA PRO A 45 15.30 -6.55 6.99
C PRO A 45 16.16 -7.41 6.07
N VAL A 46 16.27 -7.02 4.81
CA VAL A 46 17.11 -7.65 3.79
C VAL A 46 18.06 -6.61 3.19
N GLU A 47 19.20 -7.06 2.70
CA GLU A 47 20.15 -6.19 2.01
C GLU A 47 19.71 -5.97 0.56
N LEU A 48 19.70 -4.71 0.12
CA LEU A 48 19.60 -4.33 -1.30
C LEU A 48 21.00 -3.99 -1.81
N HIS A 49 21.35 -4.50 -2.99
CA HIS A 49 22.62 -4.25 -3.65
C HIS A 49 22.43 -3.54 -4.99
N TYR A 50 22.57 -2.23 -4.99
CA TYR A 50 22.53 -1.36 -6.16
C TYR A 50 23.91 -1.35 -6.84
N LYS A 51 24.11 -2.25 -7.79
CA LYS A 51 25.42 -2.47 -8.45
C LYS A 51 25.96 -1.23 -9.15
N GLU A 52 25.06 -0.43 -9.72
CA GLU A 52 25.37 0.82 -10.42
C GLU A 52 25.95 1.91 -9.50
N LYS A 53 25.69 1.83 -8.19
CA LYS A 53 26.25 2.75 -7.19
C LYS A 53 27.60 2.28 -6.64
N CYS A 54 28.03 1.04 -6.99
CA CYS A 54 29.23 0.45 -6.41
C CYS A 54 30.50 1.07 -7.02
N ILE A 55 31.31 1.69 -6.17
CA ILE A 55 32.59 2.32 -6.55
C ILE A 55 33.80 1.37 -6.41
N GLY A 56 33.59 0.08 -6.11
CA GLY A 56 34.64 -0.93 -6.01
C GLY A 56 35.65 -0.71 -4.85
N CYS A 57 35.28 0.00 -3.79
CA CYS A 57 36.20 0.35 -2.70
C CYS A 57 36.61 -0.82 -1.78
N GLY A 58 35.95 -1.96 -1.85
CA GLY A 58 36.23 -3.16 -1.05
C GLY A 58 35.83 -3.08 0.44
N LYS A 59 35.23 -1.98 0.92
CA LYS A 59 34.90 -1.74 2.34
C LYS A 59 33.48 -2.19 2.75
N CYS A 60 32.92 -3.19 2.08
CA CYS A 60 31.54 -3.61 2.29
C CYS A 60 31.23 -4.04 3.74
N ALA A 61 32.21 -4.63 4.44
CA ALA A 61 32.05 -5.06 5.84
C ALA A 61 31.99 -3.89 6.84
N GLU A 62 32.54 -2.73 6.49
CA GLU A 62 32.56 -1.53 7.32
C GLU A 62 31.33 -0.62 7.11
N GLY A 63 30.48 -0.99 6.14
CA GLY A 63 29.37 -0.19 5.68
C GLY A 63 29.61 0.45 4.31
N CYS A 64 28.55 0.69 3.55
CA CYS A 64 28.67 1.19 2.18
C CYS A 64 28.38 2.69 2.11
N THR A 65 29.43 3.53 2.12
CA THR A 65 29.32 5.00 2.04
C THR A 65 28.77 5.49 0.69
N ALA A 66 28.88 4.67 -0.39
CA ALA A 66 28.30 4.98 -1.68
C ALA A 66 26.80 4.63 -1.78
N GLY A 67 26.20 4.03 -0.73
CA GLY A 67 24.81 3.61 -0.75
C GLY A 67 24.51 2.46 -1.72
N ALA A 68 25.55 1.73 -2.18
CA ALA A 68 25.37 0.57 -3.06
C ALA A 68 24.83 -0.65 -2.32
N ARG A 69 25.08 -0.76 -1.03
CA ARG A 69 24.50 -1.77 -0.14
C ARG A 69 23.79 -1.09 1.00
N VAL A 70 22.50 -1.34 1.12
CA VAL A 70 21.64 -0.76 2.16
C VAL A 70 20.69 -1.81 2.72
N MET A 71 20.35 -1.71 3.99
CA MET A 71 19.29 -2.53 4.57
C MET A 71 17.92 -1.99 4.17
N SER A 72 16.97 -2.87 3.87
CA SER A 72 15.61 -2.49 3.45
C SER A 72 14.85 -1.72 4.52
N SER A 73 15.17 -1.92 5.80
CA SER A 73 14.48 -1.27 6.92
C SER A 73 15.38 -1.14 8.14
N ARG A 74 14.97 -0.27 9.05
CA ARG A 74 15.55 -0.13 10.38
C ARG A 74 14.48 -0.27 11.45
N GLU A 75 14.86 -0.76 12.62
CA GLU A 75 13.95 -0.78 13.76
C GLU A 75 13.72 0.64 14.27
N MET A 76 12.45 1.02 14.47
CA MET A 76 12.05 2.32 14.99
C MET A 76 10.96 2.16 16.05
N SER A 77 11.05 2.96 17.10
CA SER A 77 10.01 3.11 18.10
C SER A 77 8.87 4.02 17.59
N VAL A 78 7.69 3.92 18.22
CA VAL A 78 6.57 4.84 17.97
C VAL A 78 7.01 6.30 18.15
N ASP A 79 7.78 6.61 19.18
CA ASP A 79 8.25 7.98 19.44
C ASP A 79 9.20 8.49 18.34
N GLU A 80 10.02 7.62 17.76
CA GLU A 80 10.90 7.98 16.64
C GLU A 80 10.09 8.27 15.37
N VAL A 81 9.07 7.47 15.08
CA VAL A 81 8.17 7.70 13.95
C VAL A 81 7.35 8.98 14.17
N MET A 82 6.83 9.20 15.36
CA MET A 82 6.09 10.43 15.69
C MET A 82 6.90 11.69 15.51
N ARG A 83 8.21 11.67 15.84
CA ARG A 83 9.09 12.83 15.59
C ARG A 83 9.16 13.24 14.13
N GLU A 84 9.04 12.29 13.20
CA GLU A 84 8.96 12.59 11.77
C GLU A 84 7.56 13.11 11.38
N ILE A 85 6.51 12.47 11.88
CA ILE A 85 5.12 12.82 11.54
C ILE A 85 4.78 14.25 11.96
N VAL A 86 5.10 14.63 13.19
CA VAL A 86 4.70 15.94 13.74
C VAL A 86 5.38 17.15 13.06
N GLN A 87 6.47 16.94 12.32
CA GLN A 87 7.12 18.01 11.55
C GLN A 87 6.22 18.61 10.47
N ASP A 88 5.25 17.83 9.96
CA ASP A 88 4.37 18.24 8.87
C ASP A 88 2.96 18.67 9.33
N ARG A 89 2.75 18.83 10.65
CA ARG A 89 1.46 19.17 11.26
C ARG A 89 0.74 20.35 10.60
N ILE A 90 1.50 21.40 10.25
CA ILE A 90 0.94 22.59 9.61
C ILE A 90 0.30 22.25 8.26
N TYR A 91 0.92 21.36 7.48
CA TYR A 91 0.41 20.94 6.18
C TYR A 91 -0.82 20.03 6.30
N TYR A 92 -0.89 19.23 7.36
CA TYR A 92 -2.07 18.41 7.63
C TYR A 92 -3.29 19.28 7.93
N ALA A 93 -3.12 20.28 8.78
CA ALA A 93 -4.21 21.19 9.15
C ALA A 93 -4.76 21.94 7.92
N GLU A 94 -3.89 22.41 7.02
CA GLU A 94 -4.27 23.17 5.83
C GLU A 94 -4.89 22.31 4.73
N SER A 95 -4.48 21.05 4.62
CA SER A 95 -4.90 20.17 3.51
C SER A 95 -5.97 19.13 3.88
N GLY A 96 -6.29 18.99 5.16
CA GLY A 96 -7.08 17.86 5.65
C GLY A 96 -6.32 16.53 5.58
N GLY A 97 -5.00 16.58 5.64
CA GLY A 97 -4.10 15.44 5.57
C GLY A 97 -3.82 14.78 6.93
N GLY A 98 -2.67 14.11 7.04
CA GLY A 98 -2.25 13.43 8.27
C GLY A 98 -1.17 12.38 8.06
N ALA A 99 -1.09 11.38 8.92
CA ALA A 99 -0.22 10.23 8.75
C ALA A 99 -0.92 9.11 7.97
N THR A 100 -0.16 8.30 7.24
CA THR A 100 -0.61 7.03 6.64
C THR A 100 0.35 5.93 7.04
N VAL A 101 -0.18 4.79 7.46
CA VAL A 101 0.60 3.57 7.65
C VAL A 101 0.37 2.65 6.46
N SER A 102 1.45 2.26 5.78
CA SER A 102 1.49 1.43 4.59
C SER A 102 2.72 0.51 4.64
N GLY A 103 3.28 0.13 3.50
CA GLY A 103 4.54 -0.62 3.38
C GLY A 103 4.37 -1.95 2.71
N GLY A 104 4.63 -3.05 3.44
CA GLY A 104 4.18 -4.39 3.08
C GLY A 104 2.69 -4.54 3.43
N GLU A 105 2.42 -5.15 4.59
CA GLU A 105 1.06 -5.23 5.17
C GLU A 105 1.09 -4.76 6.63
N PRO A 106 0.60 -3.54 6.92
CA PRO A 106 0.70 -2.96 8.26
C PRO A 106 -0.02 -3.76 9.33
N THR A 107 -1.09 -4.48 8.98
CA THR A 107 -1.85 -5.28 9.94
C THR A 107 -1.11 -6.52 10.45
N LEU A 108 0.09 -6.82 9.92
CA LEU A 108 1.03 -7.77 10.51
C LEU A 108 1.68 -7.24 11.81
N HIS A 109 1.60 -5.93 12.05
CA HIS A 109 2.13 -5.25 13.22
C HIS A 109 1.03 -4.56 14.04
N PRO A 110 -0.04 -5.27 14.45
CA PRO A 110 -1.27 -4.65 14.97
C PRO A 110 -1.00 -3.79 16.21
N GLU A 111 -0.12 -4.24 17.08
CA GLU A 111 0.23 -3.54 18.33
C GLU A 111 0.98 -2.23 18.04
N PHE A 112 1.96 -2.25 17.13
CA PHE A 112 2.69 -1.05 16.74
C PHE A 112 1.78 -0.03 16.06
N VAL A 113 0.96 -0.48 15.09
CA VAL A 113 0.05 0.38 14.34
C VAL A 113 -1.00 1.00 15.26
N THR A 114 -1.54 0.23 16.22
CA THR A 114 -2.50 0.73 17.20
C THR A 114 -1.87 1.80 18.12
N ALA A 115 -0.65 1.55 18.61
CA ALA A 115 0.07 2.51 19.44
C ALA A 115 0.44 3.78 18.67
N LEU A 116 0.82 3.66 17.39
CA LEU A 116 1.07 4.80 16.53
C LEU A 116 -0.20 5.62 16.29
N ALA A 117 -1.35 4.97 16.08
CA ALA A 117 -2.63 5.64 15.94
C ALA A 117 -3.01 6.43 17.20
N ASP A 118 -2.84 5.83 18.37
CA ASP A 118 -3.12 6.51 19.64
C ASP A 118 -2.20 7.72 19.83
N ALA A 119 -0.92 7.61 19.46
CA ALA A 119 0.03 8.72 19.51
C ALA A 119 -0.32 9.84 18.51
N CYS A 120 -0.73 9.49 17.28
CA CYS A 120 -1.21 10.47 16.29
C CYS A 120 -2.43 11.23 16.82
N HIS A 121 -3.42 10.53 17.35
CA HIS A 121 -4.63 11.15 17.91
C HIS A 121 -4.31 12.06 19.10
N ALA A 122 -3.38 11.66 19.99
CA ALA A 122 -2.93 12.51 21.09
C ALA A 122 -2.34 13.84 20.63
N GLU A 123 -1.76 13.86 19.42
CA GLU A 123 -1.18 15.04 18.77
C GLU A 123 -2.16 15.75 17.80
N GLY A 124 -3.41 15.27 17.72
CA GLY A 124 -4.43 15.83 16.82
C GLY A 124 -4.13 15.57 15.33
N VAL A 125 -3.36 14.54 15.01
CA VAL A 125 -3.01 14.15 13.64
C VAL A 125 -3.91 13.01 13.18
N PRO A 126 -4.74 13.19 12.13
CA PRO A 126 -5.52 12.11 11.55
C PRO A 126 -4.62 11.02 10.97
N ILE A 127 -5.01 9.75 11.16
CA ILE A 127 -4.25 8.60 10.66
C ILE A 127 -5.07 7.74 9.71
N ALA A 128 -4.45 7.34 8.59
CA ALA A 128 -4.99 6.41 7.62
C ALA A 128 -4.16 5.13 7.58
N ILE A 129 -4.76 4.07 7.05
CA ILE A 129 -4.08 2.82 6.76
C ILE A 129 -4.27 2.43 5.30
N GLU A 130 -3.22 1.86 4.69
CA GLU A 130 -3.27 1.15 3.42
C GLU A 130 -3.00 -0.33 3.67
N THR A 131 -3.98 -1.19 3.38
CA THR A 131 -3.94 -2.61 3.75
C THR A 131 -4.51 -3.50 2.64
N ASN A 132 -3.99 -4.71 2.53
CA ASN A 132 -4.51 -5.73 1.62
C ASN A 132 -5.72 -6.50 2.20
N MET A 133 -6.14 -6.23 3.43
CA MET A 133 -7.33 -6.82 4.10
C MET A 133 -7.32 -8.35 4.24
N SER A 134 -6.19 -9.02 4.05
CA SER A 134 -6.14 -10.49 3.94
C SER A 134 -5.95 -11.24 5.26
N LEU A 135 -5.68 -10.55 6.36
CA LEU A 135 -5.58 -11.19 7.66
C LEU A 135 -6.97 -11.47 8.28
N PRO A 136 -7.07 -12.41 9.24
CA PRO A 136 -8.33 -12.68 9.94
C PRO A 136 -8.94 -11.42 10.54
N TRP A 137 -10.27 -11.29 10.43
CA TRP A 137 -11.00 -10.11 10.90
C TRP A 137 -10.67 -9.72 12.34
N GLN A 138 -10.55 -10.71 13.22
CA GLN A 138 -10.24 -10.49 14.65
C GLN A 138 -8.88 -9.81 14.86
N THR A 139 -7.97 -9.97 13.92
CA THR A 139 -6.65 -9.30 13.93
C THR A 139 -6.75 -7.87 13.42
N ILE A 140 -7.49 -7.65 12.32
CA ILE A 140 -7.51 -6.34 11.65
C ILE A 140 -8.54 -5.37 12.23
N GLU A 141 -9.67 -5.86 12.74
CA GLU A 141 -10.74 -4.98 13.26
C GLU A 141 -10.25 -4.00 14.33
N PRO A 142 -9.49 -4.41 15.37
CA PRO A 142 -8.99 -3.49 16.38
C PRO A 142 -8.11 -2.38 15.80
N VAL A 143 -7.32 -2.71 14.76
CA VAL A 143 -6.48 -1.75 14.05
C VAL A 143 -7.36 -0.77 13.26
N LEU A 144 -8.29 -1.29 12.44
CA LEU A 144 -9.15 -0.45 11.59
C LEU A 144 -10.00 0.53 12.40
N ARG A 145 -10.49 0.13 13.59
CA ARG A 145 -11.26 1.00 14.47
C ARG A 145 -10.48 2.21 15.03
N LYS A 146 -9.17 2.20 14.91
CA LYS A 146 -8.28 3.31 15.28
C LYS A 146 -7.97 4.24 14.11
N MET A 147 -8.42 3.92 12.90
CA MET A 147 -8.12 4.71 11.71
C MET A 147 -9.22 5.73 11.43
N ASP A 148 -8.84 6.89 10.94
CA ASP A 148 -9.75 7.92 10.45
C ASP A 148 -10.10 7.72 8.98
N PHE A 149 -9.27 6.94 8.25
CA PHE A 149 -9.45 6.66 6.84
C PHE A 149 -8.82 5.30 6.47
N ILE A 150 -9.46 4.57 5.58
CA ILE A 150 -8.99 3.26 5.13
C ILE A 150 -8.78 3.29 3.62
N MET A 151 -7.63 2.82 3.18
CA MET A 151 -7.38 2.43 1.80
C MET A 151 -7.13 0.94 1.76
N CYS A 152 -7.82 0.23 0.90
CA CYS A 152 -7.63 -1.20 0.78
C CYS A 152 -7.54 -1.65 -0.66
N ASP A 153 -6.73 -2.69 -0.88
CA ASP A 153 -6.53 -3.27 -2.18
C ASP A 153 -7.46 -4.45 -2.44
N LEU A 154 -8.24 -4.38 -3.52
CA LEU A 154 -8.92 -5.53 -4.08
C LEU A 154 -8.42 -5.72 -5.52
N LYS A 155 -7.52 -6.69 -5.70
CA LYS A 155 -6.69 -6.77 -6.91
C LYS A 155 -7.36 -7.58 -8.03
N ILE A 156 -7.92 -8.74 -7.68
CA ILE A 156 -8.53 -9.67 -8.62
C ILE A 156 -9.80 -10.23 -7.98
N ASP A 157 -10.92 -10.20 -8.73
CA ASP A 157 -12.21 -10.70 -8.30
C ASP A 157 -12.23 -12.25 -8.17
N GLN A 158 -11.66 -12.94 -9.15
CA GLN A 158 -11.65 -14.40 -9.18
C GLN A 158 -10.62 -14.99 -8.23
N THR A 159 -11.05 -15.96 -7.41
CA THR A 159 -10.24 -16.56 -6.33
C THR A 159 -9.00 -17.29 -6.84
N VAL A 160 -9.14 -18.10 -7.91
CA VAL A 160 -8.00 -18.88 -8.42
C VAL A 160 -6.92 -17.97 -9.01
N PRO A 161 -7.22 -17.06 -9.95
CA PRO A 161 -6.23 -16.10 -10.45
C PRO A 161 -5.63 -15.24 -9.33
N HIS A 162 -6.43 -14.79 -8.35
CA HIS A 162 -5.91 -14.02 -7.22
C HIS A 162 -4.84 -14.81 -6.45
N LYS A 163 -5.11 -16.08 -6.14
CA LYS A 163 -4.17 -16.94 -5.42
C LYS A 163 -2.90 -17.23 -6.22
N GLU A 164 -3.03 -17.47 -7.51
CA GLU A 164 -1.88 -17.70 -8.41
C GLU A 164 -0.95 -16.48 -8.44
N GLN A 165 -1.53 -15.28 -8.53
CA GLN A 165 -0.79 -14.04 -8.68
C GLN A 165 -0.25 -13.46 -7.37
N THR A 166 -0.97 -13.61 -6.26
CA THR A 166 -0.62 -12.96 -5.00
C THR A 166 -0.12 -13.92 -3.91
N GLY A 167 -0.35 -15.22 -4.10
CA GLY A 167 -0.06 -16.27 -3.12
C GLY A 167 -1.19 -16.54 -2.12
N LEU A 168 -2.25 -15.73 -2.09
CA LEU A 168 -3.40 -15.86 -1.20
C LEU A 168 -4.71 -15.90 -1.99
N ASP A 169 -5.72 -16.60 -1.47
CA ASP A 169 -7.09 -16.41 -1.95
C ASP A 169 -7.67 -15.05 -1.50
N ASN A 170 -8.77 -14.64 -2.11
CA ASN A 170 -9.38 -13.34 -1.85
C ASN A 170 -10.65 -13.41 -0.98
N GLN A 171 -11.07 -14.56 -0.51
CA GLN A 171 -12.32 -14.69 0.26
C GLN A 171 -12.28 -13.92 1.58
N THR A 172 -11.13 -14.00 2.28
CA THR A 172 -10.91 -13.22 3.50
C THR A 172 -10.95 -11.72 3.19
N ILE A 173 -10.39 -11.30 2.06
CA ILE A 173 -10.36 -9.88 1.64
C ILE A 173 -11.78 -9.37 1.41
N PHE A 174 -12.58 -10.05 0.61
CA PHE A 174 -13.99 -9.70 0.38
C PHE A 174 -14.78 -9.62 1.70
N ASN A 175 -14.64 -10.64 2.55
CA ASN A 175 -15.29 -10.65 3.85
C ASN A 175 -14.86 -9.48 4.74
N SER A 176 -13.57 -9.15 4.75
CA SER A 176 -13.02 -8.05 5.54
C SER A 176 -13.50 -6.69 5.04
N ILE A 177 -13.51 -6.46 3.73
CA ILE A 177 -14.05 -5.23 3.12
C ILE A 177 -15.54 -5.08 3.47
N GLY A 178 -16.34 -6.16 3.31
CA GLY A 178 -17.76 -6.15 3.66
C GLY A 178 -18.04 -5.92 5.16
N ARG A 179 -17.13 -6.28 6.04
CA ARG A 179 -17.21 -5.96 7.48
C ARG A 179 -16.73 -4.53 7.77
N ALA A 180 -15.63 -4.11 7.15
CA ALA A 180 -15.11 -2.76 7.29
C ALA A 180 -16.10 -1.70 6.78
N SER A 181 -16.92 -2.04 5.77
CA SER A 181 -17.98 -1.15 5.30
C SER A 181 -19.01 -0.78 6.37
N LYS A 182 -19.14 -1.60 7.42
CA LYS A 182 -20.08 -1.37 8.53
C LYS A 182 -19.47 -0.58 9.70
N LEU A 183 -18.16 -0.26 9.63
CA LEU A 183 -17.51 0.55 10.67
C LEU A 183 -17.82 2.05 10.53
N GLY A 184 -18.35 2.50 9.39
CA GLY A 184 -18.64 3.91 9.12
C GLY A 184 -17.39 4.76 8.85
N ILE A 185 -16.20 4.15 8.79
CA ILE A 185 -14.93 4.83 8.48
C ILE A 185 -14.85 5.02 6.97
N PRO A 186 -14.57 6.22 6.46
CA PRO A 186 -14.43 6.45 5.02
C PRO A 186 -13.37 5.54 4.40
N MET A 187 -13.69 4.92 3.25
CA MET A 187 -12.82 3.93 2.63
C MET A 187 -12.66 4.17 1.13
N ILE A 188 -11.43 4.04 0.64
CA ILE A 188 -11.10 3.91 -0.77
C ILE A 188 -10.72 2.46 -1.04
N VAL A 189 -11.29 1.89 -2.10
CA VAL A 189 -10.83 0.61 -2.65
C VAL A 189 -9.94 0.87 -3.85
N ARG A 190 -8.82 0.14 -3.95
CA ARG A 190 -7.81 0.30 -5.00
C ARG A 190 -7.60 -1.00 -5.77
N THR A 191 -7.46 -0.89 -7.08
CA THR A 191 -7.01 -1.97 -7.96
C THR A 191 -5.87 -1.46 -8.83
N PRO A 192 -4.65 -2.02 -8.72
CA PRO A 192 -3.57 -1.70 -9.65
C PRO A 192 -3.92 -2.28 -11.04
N LEU A 193 -3.81 -1.49 -12.10
CA LEU A 193 -4.05 -1.90 -13.48
C LEU A 193 -2.78 -2.56 -14.06
N VAL A 194 -2.53 -3.80 -13.69
CA VAL A 194 -1.38 -4.57 -14.17
C VAL A 194 -1.71 -5.17 -15.54
N PRO A 195 -0.95 -4.83 -16.61
CA PRO A 195 -1.26 -5.27 -17.97
C PRO A 195 -1.40 -6.79 -18.08
N GLY A 196 -2.55 -7.26 -18.59
CA GLY A 196 -2.85 -8.67 -18.80
C GLY A 196 -3.16 -9.47 -17.53
N VAL A 197 -3.25 -8.83 -16.37
CA VAL A 197 -3.53 -9.50 -15.09
C VAL A 197 -4.77 -8.94 -14.41
N THR A 198 -4.76 -7.66 -14.06
CA THR A 198 -5.85 -7.03 -13.28
C THR A 198 -6.66 -6.03 -14.10
N ASP A 199 -6.20 -5.65 -15.30
CA ASP A 199 -6.74 -4.59 -16.16
C ASP A 199 -7.90 -5.05 -17.07
N THR A 200 -8.43 -6.27 -16.85
CA THR A 200 -9.58 -6.73 -17.62
C THR A 200 -10.86 -6.03 -17.18
N ILE A 201 -11.74 -5.72 -18.14
CA ILE A 201 -13.02 -5.05 -17.85
C ILE A 201 -13.88 -5.89 -16.90
N GLU A 202 -13.89 -7.20 -17.08
CA GLU A 202 -14.64 -8.14 -16.24
C GLU A 202 -14.20 -8.07 -14.78
N ASN A 203 -12.87 -8.04 -14.53
CA ASN A 203 -12.31 -7.92 -13.18
C ASN A 203 -12.73 -6.60 -12.52
N LEU A 204 -12.50 -5.49 -13.22
CA LEU A 204 -12.75 -4.15 -12.68
C LEU A 204 -14.24 -3.91 -12.44
N HIS A 205 -15.10 -4.37 -13.37
CA HIS A 205 -16.54 -4.26 -13.25
C HIS A 205 -17.09 -5.11 -12.08
N ALA A 206 -16.61 -6.34 -11.92
CA ALA A 206 -17.02 -7.20 -10.79
C ALA A 206 -16.66 -6.58 -9.44
N ILE A 207 -15.42 -6.04 -9.30
CA ILE A 207 -14.98 -5.33 -8.11
C ILE A 207 -15.86 -4.08 -7.86
N ALA A 208 -16.04 -3.24 -8.88
CA ALA A 208 -16.82 -2.00 -8.75
C ALA A 208 -18.28 -2.30 -8.36
N ALA A 209 -18.92 -3.29 -9.00
CA ALA A 209 -20.28 -3.72 -8.69
C ALA A 209 -20.42 -4.31 -7.26
N TYR A 210 -19.36 -4.94 -6.74
CA TYR A 210 -19.34 -5.44 -5.37
C TYR A 210 -19.33 -4.29 -4.36
N ILE A 211 -18.40 -3.33 -4.52
CA ILE A 211 -18.20 -2.24 -3.56
C ILE A 211 -19.23 -1.12 -3.68
N ALA A 212 -19.89 -0.96 -4.83
CA ALA A 212 -20.97 0.03 -5.02
C ALA A 212 -22.17 -0.17 -4.07
N LYS A 213 -22.28 -1.34 -3.44
CA LYS A 213 -23.32 -1.66 -2.44
C LYS A 213 -22.99 -1.17 -1.02
N MET A 214 -21.85 -0.52 -0.83
CA MET A 214 -21.31 -0.13 0.47
C MET A 214 -21.35 1.39 0.62
N GLU A 215 -21.93 1.89 1.71
CA GLU A 215 -22.16 3.33 1.90
C GLU A 215 -20.91 4.13 2.26
N ASN A 216 -19.90 3.48 2.88
CA ASN A 216 -18.67 4.15 3.32
C ASN A 216 -17.56 4.19 2.27
N ILE A 217 -17.78 3.63 1.08
CA ILE A 217 -16.82 3.73 -0.02
C ILE A 217 -16.92 5.12 -0.63
N VAL A 218 -15.93 5.94 -0.39
CA VAL A 218 -15.89 7.31 -0.91
C VAL A 218 -15.34 7.37 -2.33
N ARG A 219 -14.56 6.34 -2.75
CA ARG A 219 -14.02 6.24 -4.11
C ARG A 219 -13.49 4.84 -4.42
N TYR A 220 -13.58 4.46 -5.68
CA TYR A 220 -12.83 3.37 -6.28
C TYR A 220 -11.70 3.93 -7.15
N GLU A 221 -10.47 3.47 -6.95
CA GLU A 221 -9.31 3.90 -7.71
C GLU A 221 -8.71 2.73 -8.49
N ALA A 222 -8.80 2.78 -9.81
CA ALA A 222 -8.08 1.89 -10.72
C ALA A 222 -6.76 2.58 -11.11
N LEU A 223 -5.68 2.20 -10.46
CA LEU A 223 -4.38 2.87 -10.52
C LEU A 223 -3.54 2.31 -11.66
N ASN A 224 -3.09 3.18 -12.59
CA ASN A 224 -2.28 2.73 -13.71
C ASN A 224 -0.99 2.06 -13.24
N PHE A 225 -0.53 1.07 -13.99
CA PHE A 225 0.71 0.36 -13.72
C PHE A 225 1.90 1.31 -13.69
N ASN A 226 2.80 1.08 -12.73
CA ASN A 226 4.04 1.83 -12.61
C ASN A 226 5.22 0.87 -12.40
N PRO A 227 6.28 0.89 -13.24
CA PRO A 227 7.40 -0.04 -13.19
C PRO A 227 8.43 0.26 -12.09
N LEU A 228 8.19 1.20 -11.17
CA LEU A 228 9.16 1.65 -10.15
C LEU A 228 9.75 0.54 -9.26
N GLY A 229 9.07 -0.60 -9.10
CA GLY A 229 9.60 -1.75 -8.36
C GLY A 229 10.78 -2.47 -9.02
N GLY A 230 11.08 -2.17 -10.30
CA GLY A 230 12.09 -2.88 -11.09
C GLY A 230 13.50 -2.78 -10.51
N SER A 231 13.97 -1.58 -10.21
CA SER A 231 15.32 -1.36 -9.65
C SER A 231 15.50 -2.01 -8.27
N LYS A 232 14.45 -2.03 -7.45
CA LYS A 232 14.46 -2.69 -6.15
C LYS A 232 14.52 -4.22 -6.29
N ARG A 233 13.82 -4.79 -7.29
CA ARG A 233 13.91 -6.24 -7.60
C ARG A 233 15.31 -6.62 -8.05
N GLU A 234 15.92 -5.83 -8.92
CA GLU A 234 17.31 -6.03 -9.34
C GLU A 234 18.27 -5.97 -8.16
N ALA A 235 18.12 -4.97 -7.28
CA ALA A 235 18.93 -4.82 -6.08
C ALA A 235 18.76 -5.98 -5.08
N LEU A 236 17.58 -6.62 -5.04
CA LEU A 236 17.30 -7.83 -4.27
C LEU A 236 17.82 -9.11 -4.96
N GLY A 237 18.19 -9.06 -6.23
CA GLY A 237 18.56 -10.23 -7.02
C GLY A 237 17.38 -11.16 -7.32
N VAL A 238 16.14 -10.64 -7.36
CA VAL A 238 14.92 -11.41 -7.65
C VAL A 238 14.41 -11.10 -9.05
N GLU A 239 13.74 -12.08 -9.65
CA GLU A 239 13.16 -11.93 -10.98
C GLU A 239 12.12 -10.82 -11.03
N ASN A 240 12.08 -10.07 -12.14
CA ASN A 240 11.07 -9.09 -12.44
C ASN A 240 10.20 -9.57 -13.61
N ALA A 241 9.10 -10.24 -13.31
CA ALA A 241 8.15 -10.73 -14.30
C ALA A 241 7.51 -9.61 -15.16
N PHE A 242 7.60 -8.36 -14.72
CA PHE A 242 7.05 -7.18 -15.40
C PHE A 242 8.13 -6.20 -15.85
N ALA A 243 9.35 -6.69 -16.16
CA ALA A 243 10.47 -5.84 -16.55
C ALA A 243 10.15 -5.00 -17.81
N ASP A 244 9.43 -5.58 -18.77
CA ASP A 244 9.07 -4.94 -20.03
C ASP A 244 7.67 -4.32 -20.03
N ALA A 245 6.93 -4.46 -18.93
CA ALA A 245 5.58 -3.93 -18.81
C ALA A 245 5.60 -2.39 -18.73
N LYS A 246 4.68 -1.76 -19.45
CA LYS A 246 4.50 -0.30 -19.49
C LYS A 246 3.18 0.08 -18.89
N PRO A 247 3.05 1.32 -18.38
CA PRO A 247 1.75 1.87 -18.04
C PRO A 247 0.76 1.70 -19.20
N LEU A 248 -0.51 1.49 -18.89
CA LEU A 248 -1.56 1.42 -19.90
C LEU A 248 -1.65 2.77 -20.63
N PRO A 249 -1.81 2.76 -21.95
CA PRO A 249 -1.95 3.98 -22.73
C PRO A 249 -3.29 4.68 -22.45
N PRO A 250 -3.40 6.00 -22.73
CA PRO A 250 -4.60 6.77 -22.45
C PRO A 250 -5.88 6.16 -23.03
N GLU A 251 -5.81 5.62 -24.25
CA GLU A 251 -6.94 4.99 -24.93
C GLU A 251 -7.50 3.81 -24.14
N ARG A 252 -6.61 2.99 -23.55
CA ARG A 252 -7.04 1.86 -22.70
C ARG A 252 -7.66 2.34 -21.40
N LEU A 253 -7.13 3.42 -20.80
CA LEU A 253 -7.73 4.02 -19.60
C LEU A 253 -9.11 4.59 -19.91
N ASP A 254 -9.31 5.18 -21.10
CA ASP A 254 -10.62 5.68 -21.54
C ASP A 254 -11.63 4.55 -21.76
N GLU A 255 -11.20 3.42 -22.34
CA GLU A 255 -12.04 2.22 -22.45
C GLU A 255 -12.50 1.72 -21.07
N ILE A 256 -11.58 1.65 -20.11
CA ILE A 256 -11.89 1.24 -18.73
C ILE A 256 -12.87 2.24 -18.09
N ARG A 257 -12.67 3.55 -18.23
CA ARG A 257 -13.61 4.57 -17.73
C ARG A 257 -15.00 4.40 -18.31
N ALA A 258 -15.09 4.19 -19.62
CA ALA A 258 -16.36 3.99 -20.32
C ALA A 258 -17.08 2.71 -19.84
N ALA A 259 -16.33 1.64 -19.63
CA ALA A 259 -16.87 0.35 -19.17
C ALA A 259 -17.35 0.38 -17.71
N LEU A 260 -16.86 1.29 -16.89
CA LEU A 260 -17.26 1.45 -15.49
C LEU A 260 -18.29 2.56 -15.26
N ALA A 261 -18.66 3.29 -16.31
CA ALA A 261 -19.54 4.47 -16.21
C ALA A 261 -20.99 4.12 -15.82
N ASP A 262 -21.42 2.88 -16.02
CA ASP A 262 -22.75 2.38 -15.67
C ASP A 262 -22.90 1.99 -14.20
N ILE A 263 -21.80 1.93 -13.45
CA ILE A 263 -21.81 1.63 -12.01
C ILE A 263 -22.34 2.83 -11.23
N ALA A 264 -23.64 2.80 -10.93
CA ALA A 264 -24.30 3.89 -10.23
C ALA A 264 -23.83 4.03 -8.77
N GLY A 265 -23.76 5.26 -8.29
CA GLY A 265 -23.50 5.57 -6.86
C GLY A 265 -22.04 5.45 -6.41
N LEU A 266 -21.12 5.10 -7.29
CA LEU A 266 -19.69 4.96 -6.98
C LEU A 266 -18.87 6.03 -7.69
N ASN A 267 -18.06 6.78 -6.92
CA ASN A 267 -17.06 7.68 -7.50
C ASN A 267 -15.85 6.87 -7.97
N ILE A 268 -15.61 6.84 -9.27
CA ILE A 268 -14.55 6.01 -9.88
C ILE A 268 -13.47 6.93 -10.49
N LYS A 269 -12.22 6.68 -10.10
CA LYS A 269 -11.03 7.31 -10.68
C LYS A 269 -10.22 6.23 -11.41
N VAL A 270 -9.85 6.50 -12.66
CA VAL A 270 -9.02 5.63 -13.50
C VAL A 270 -7.78 6.38 -13.96
N GLY A 271 -6.60 5.81 -13.65
CA GLY A 271 -5.30 6.37 -14.05
C GLY A 271 -4.56 7.11 -12.98
#